data_3cdb288c0c81b1e2a7cf341bb024559e
#
_entry.id   3cdb288c0c81b1e2a7cf341bb024559e
#
_cell.length_a   1.000
_cell.length_b   1.000
_cell.length_c   1.000
_cell.angle_alpha   90.00
_cell.angle_beta   90.00
_cell.angle_gamma   90.00
#
_symmetry.space_group_name_H-M   'P 1'
#
loop_
_entity.id
_entity.type
_entity.pdbx_description
1 polymer ?
#
loop_
_entity_poly.entity_id
_entity_poly.type
_entity_poly.pdbx_seq_one_letter_code
_entity_poly.pdbx_strand_id
1 'polypeptide(L)'
;MSHKKAQVRIISGEFGGRLIDTPGTNVTRPMGDRERMAIFNRLRSEISGKVVLDAFAGSGALGLEALSLGAAEVDFLENNPEAIRTIKSNLKKLGQNASVIKKPSREYDLIFADPPYPNPQYDFCAVLSRHLNKGGYFVLSHPVVPLPPEFEGLELISDKKYAAACIKIYQKNKMNR
;
A
#
# COMPACT_ATOMS: atom_id res chain seq x y z
N MET A 1 18.64 -18.17 20.25
CA MET A 1 18.27 -16.77 20.58
C MET A 1 17.12 -16.37 19.67
N SER A 2 15.94 -16.10 20.22
CA SER A 2 14.78 -15.65 19.43
C SER A 2 15.05 -14.22 18.96
N HIS A 3 15.35 -14.02 17.68
CA HIS A 3 15.42 -12.67 17.11
C HIS A 3 14.02 -12.05 17.19
N LYS A 4 13.87 -11.05 18.04
CA LYS A 4 12.64 -10.27 18.17
C LYS A 4 12.37 -9.65 16.80
N LYS A 5 11.30 -10.07 16.13
CA LYS A 5 10.91 -9.50 14.84
C LYS A 5 10.69 -8.01 15.02
N ALA A 6 11.16 -7.20 14.09
CA ALA A 6 10.83 -5.80 14.05
C ALA A 6 9.30 -5.65 13.90
N GLN A 7 8.74 -4.61 14.48
CA GLN A 7 7.29 -4.39 14.49
C GLN A 7 6.97 -2.97 14.01
N VAL A 8 5.81 -2.84 13.42
CA VAL A 8 5.24 -1.58 12.97
C VAL A 8 3.89 -1.39 13.65
N ARG A 9 3.57 -0.16 14.03
CA ARG A 9 2.30 0.19 14.67
C ARG A 9 1.27 0.59 13.62
N ILE A 10 0.03 0.10 13.74
CA ILE A 10 -1.12 0.65 13.03
C ILE A 10 -1.43 2.02 13.64
N ILE A 11 -1.57 3.04 12.79
CA ILE A 11 -1.63 4.43 13.23
C ILE A 11 -3.03 4.81 13.69
N SER A 12 -4.07 4.36 12.97
CA SER A 12 -5.43 4.85 13.20
C SER A 12 -6.51 3.79 12.94
N GLY A 13 -7.77 4.14 13.19
CA GLY A 13 -8.92 3.26 12.99
C GLY A 13 -9.11 2.24 14.10
N GLU A 14 -9.86 1.17 13.79
CA GLU A 14 -10.25 0.11 14.74
C GLU A 14 -9.06 -0.60 15.39
N PHE A 15 -7.97 -0.76 14.63
CA PHE A 15 -6.76 -1.43 15.10
C PHE A 15 -5.66 -0.46 15.52
N GLY A 16 -5.96 0.83 15.63
CA GLY A 16 -5.01 1.88 16.01
C GLY A 16 -4.26 1.53 17.29
N GLY A 17 -2.93 1.69 17.27
CA GLY A 17 -2.04 1.35 18.38
C GLY A 17 -1.56 -0.10 18.40
N ARG A 18 -2.18 -1.03 17.68
CA ARG A 18 -1.76 -2.44 17.63
C ARG A 18 -0.48 -2.62 16.82
N LEU A 19 0.36 -3.54 17.28
CA LEU A 19 1.63 -3.86 16.65
C LEU A 19 1.47 -5.04 15.69
N ILE A 20 2.01 -4.90 14.48
CA ILE A 20 2.12 -5.94 13.47
C ILE A 20 3.59 -6.29 13.24
N ASP A 21 3.85 -7.56 12.91
CA ASP A 21 5.21 -8.02 12.62
C ASP A 21 5.64 -7.58 11.22
N THR A 22 6.95 -7.34 11.04
CA THR A 22 7.55 -7.17 9.72
C THR A 22 8.25 -8.47 9.30
N PRO A 23 8.37 -8.75 7.98
CA PRO A 23 9.27 -9.78 7.51
C PRO A 23 10.72 -9.44 7.88
N GLY A 24 11.64 -10.40 7.79
CA GLY A 24 13.05 -10.18 8.11
C GLY A 24 13.66 -8.98 7.35
N THR A 25 14.69 -8.38 7.95
CA THR A 25 15.31 -7.12 7.47
C THR A 25 15.87 -7.18 6.04
N ASN A 26 16.10 -8.38 5.52
CA ASN A 26 16.60 -8.59 4.15
C ASN A 26 15.50 -8.58 3.08
N VAL A 27 14.24 -8.50 3.46
CA VAL A 27 13.10 -8.62 2.53
C VAL A 27 12.57 -7.26 2.11
N THR A 28 12.31 -6.37 3.05
CA THR A 28 11.81 -5.02 2.77
C THR A 28 12.10 -4.08 3.94
N ARG A 29 12.34 -2.79 3.63
CA ARG A 29 12.30 -1.73 4.63
C ARG A 29 10.87 -1.18 4.66
N PRO A 30 10.15 -1.27 5.79
CA PRO A 30 8.81 -0.70 5.88
C PRO A 30 8.82 0.81 5.63
N MET A 31 7.77 1.32 4.97
CA MET A 31 7.50 2.75 4.88
C MET A 31 7.43 3.35 6.29
N GLY A 32 8.04 4.52 6.50
CA GLY A 32 8.04 5.19 7.79
C GLY A 32 6.64 5.60 8.27
N ASP A 33 6.47 5.76 9.58
CA ASP A 33 5.20 6.15 10.18
C ASP A 33 4.74 7.54 9.69
N ARG A 34 5.68 8.44 9.43
CA ARG A 34 5.38 9.80 8.96
C ARG A 34 4.78 9.82 7.56
N GLU A 35 5.35 9.01 6.66
CA GLU A 35 4.86 8.84 5.29
C GLU A 35 3.49 8.18 5.30
N ARG A 36 3.30 7.10 6.05
CA ARG A 36 2.02 6.42 6.19
C ARG A 36 0.95 7.34 6.75
N MET A 37 1.28 8.08 7.82
CA MET A 37 0.36 9.06 8.40
C MET A 37 -0.09 10.11 7.39
N ALA A 38 0.84 10.63 6.57
CA ALA A 38 0.52 11.61 5.54
C ALA A 38 -0.43 11.06 4.46
N ILE A 39 -0.22 9.81 4.01
CA ILE A 39 -1.10 9.12 3.07
C ILE A 39 -2.51 9.00 3.66
N PHE A 40 -2.61 8.41 4.84
CA PHE A 40 -3.92 8.11 5.45
C PHE A 40 -4.66 9.36 5.92
N ASN A 41 -3.98 10.41 6.37
CA ASN A 41 -4.61 11.69 6.66
C ASN A 41 -5.22 12.33 5.40
N ARG A 42 -4.56 12.19 4.24
CA ARG A 42 -5.04 12.74 2.97
C ARG A 42 -6.22 11.95 2.39
N LEU A 43 -6.25 10.64 2.58
CA LEU A 43 -7.24 9.74 1.97
C LEU A 43 -8.27 9.21 2.96
N ARG A 44 -8.29 9.68 4.20
CA ARG A 44 -9.12 9.10 5.28
C ARG A 44 -10.60 8.98 4.92
N SER A 45 -11.17 9.99 4.27
CA SER A 45 -12.58 10.01 3.82
C SER A 45 -12.86 9.09 2.64
N GLU A 46 -11.82 8.62 1.96
CA GLU A 46 -11.91 7.89 0.69
C GLU A 46 -11.73 6.37 0.88
N ILE A 47 -11.57 5.87 2.11
CA ILE A 47 -11.19 4.47 2.37
C ILE A 47 -12.38 3.61 2.82
N SER A 48 -13.26 4.14 3.66
CA SER A 48 -14.39 3.37 4.20
C SER A 48 -15.28 2.80 3.08
N GLY A 49 -15.56 1.51 3.15
CA GLY A 49 -16.37 0.78 2.18
C GLY A 49 -15.69 0.52 0.83
N LYS A 50 -14.41 0.79 0.68
CA LYS A 50 -13.66 0.67 -0.58
C LYS A 50 -12.98 -0.67 -0.75
N VAL A 51 -12.73 -1.05 -2.00
CA VAL A 51 -11.91 -2.21 -2.40
C VAL A 51 -10.49 -1.71 -2.66
N VAL A 52 -9.53 -2.24 -1.90
CA VAL A 52 -8.16 -1.74 -1.86
C VAL A 52 -7.17 -2.81 -2.31
N LEU A 53 -6.15 -2.41 -3.05
CA LEU A 53 -4.96 -3.21 -3.35
C LEU A 53 -3.76 -2.65 -2.61
N ASP A 54 -3.12 -3.46 -1.79
CA ASP A 54 -1.78 -3.20 -1.24
C ASP A 54 -0.77 -3.97 -2.09
N ALA A 55 -0.19 -3.27 -3.07
CA ALA A 55 0.80 -3.85 -3.98
C ALA A 55 2.21 -3.68 -3.40
N PHE A 56 3.04 -4.72 -3.56
CA PHE A 56 4.33 -4.85 -2.87
C PHE A 56 4.15 -4.86 -1.34
N ALA A 57 3.18 -5.65 -0.86
CA ALA A 57 2.59 -5.48 0.47
C ALA A 57 3.56 -5.66 1.64
N GLY A 58 4.64 -6.44 1.50
CA GLY A 58 5.67 -6.63 2.54
C GLY A 58 5.09 -7.14 3.86
N SER A 59 5.00 -6.28 4.87
CA SER A 59 4.34 -6.58 6.16
C SER A 59 2.81 -6.52 6.09
N GLY A 60 2.26 -5.95 5.02
CA GLY A 60 0.85 -5.63 4.88
C GLY A 60 0.44 -4.33 5.58
N ALA A 61 1.39 -3.46 5.98
CA ALA A 61 1.09 -2.30 6.82
C ALA A 61 0.08 -1.34 6.18
N LEU A 62 0.18 -1.06 4.88
CA LEU A 62 -0.74 -0.15 4.18
C LEU A 62 -2.15 -0.75 4.06
N GLY A 63 -2.26 -2.01 3.65
CA GLY A 63 -3.54 -2.70 3.56
C GLY A 63 -4.21 -2.90 4.92
N LEU A 64 -3.43 -3.22 5.96
CA LEU A 64 -3.95 -3.37 7.33
C LEU A 64 -4.41 -2.03 7.92
N GLU A 65 -3.75 -0.93 7.59
CA GLU A 65 -4.20 0.42 7.92
C GLU A 65 -5.53 0.74 7.22
N ALA A 66 -5.66 0.36 5.93
CA ALA A 66 -6.91 0.53 5.19
C ALA A 66 -8.06 -0.29 5.80
N LEU A 67 -7.82 -1.56 6.18
CA LEU A 67 -8.80 -2.36 6.93
C LEU A 67 -9.19 -1.68 8.25
N SER A 68 -8.22 -1.16 8.99
CA SER A 68 -8.45 -0.42 10.24
C SER A 68 -9.32 0.80 10.06
N LEU A 69 -9.29 1.44 8.89
CA LEU A 69 -10.12 2.58 8.52
C LEU A 69 -11.43 2.20 7.83
N GLY A 70 -11.79 0.91 7.81
CA GLY A 70 -13.08 0.44 7.33
C GLY A 70 -13.14 0.15 5.82
N ALA A 71 -12.01 -0.13 5.17
CA ALA A 71 -12.04 -0.70 3.81
C ALA A 71 -12.91 -1.97 3.79
N ALA A 72 -13.75 -2.12 2.76
CA ALA A 72 -14.63 -3.27 2.64
C ALA A 72 -13.84 -4.55 2.37
N GLU A 73 -12.86 -4.45 1.48
CA GLU A 73 -12.00 -5.55 1.10
C GLU A 73 -10.58 -5.06 0.82
N VAL A 74 -9.59 -5.86 1.15
CA VAL A 74 -8.19 -5.61 0.82
C VAL A 74 -7.57 -6.86 0.21
N ASP A 75 -6.96 -6.70 -0.95
CA ASP A 75 -6.07 -7.69 -1.52
C ASP A 75 -4.61 -7.28 -1.28
N PHE A 76 -3.81 -8.20 -0.76
CA PHE A 76 -2.36 -8.02 -0.58
C PHE A 76 -1.62 -8.71 -1.72
N LEU A 77 -0.97 -7.94 -2.59
CA LEU A 77 -0.19 -8.49 -3.68
C LEU A 77 1.27 -8.63 -3.24
N GLU A 78 1.70 -9.87 -3.10
CA GLU A 78 3.03 -10.20 -2.58
C GLU A 78 3.51 -11.55 -3.14
N ASN A 79 4.78 -11.63 -3.47
CA ASN A 79 5.40 -12.84 -4.04
C ASN A 79 6.42 -13.49 -3.10
N ASN A 80 6.95 -12.74 -2.12
CA ASN A 80 7.92 -13.29 -1.17
C ASN A 80 7.25 -14.20 -0.15
N PRO A 81 7.66 -15.48 0.00
CA PRO A 81 7.01 -16.42 0.91
C PRO A 81 7.05 -16.01 2.38
N GLU A 82 8.11 -15.32 2.82
CA GLU A 82 8.22 -14.86 4.20
C GLU A 82 7.26 -13.69 4.47
N ALA A 83 7.19 -12.73 3.54
CA ALA A 83 6.24 -11.63 3.61
C ALA A 83 4.79 -12.14 3.58
N ILE A 84 4.46 -13.11 2.73
CA ILE A 84 3.14 -13.76 2.70
C ILE A 84 2.79 -14.39 4.06
N ARG A 85 3.72 -15.13 4.67
CA ARG A 85 3.50 -15.69 6.01
C ARG A 85 3.29 -14.61 7.07
N THR A 86 4.04 -13.52 6.97
CA THR A 86 3.93 -12.38 7.88
C THR A 86 2.57 -11.70 7.75
N ILE A 87 2.10 -11.40 6.53
CA ILE A 87 0.76 -10.84 6.28
C ILE A 87 -0.32 -11.72 6.87
N LYS A 88 -0.29 -13.03 6.59
CA LYS A 88 -1.27 -13.99 7.12
C LYS A 88 -1.25 -14.04 8.65
N SER A 89 -0.07 -13.99 9.27
CA SER A 89 0.06 -13.92 10.74
C SER A 89 -0.53 -12.63 11.30
N ASN A 90 -0.28 -11.49 10.66
CA ASN A 90 -0.80 -10.21 11.06
C ASN A 90 -2.34 -10.15 10.94
N LEU A 91 -2.90 -10.64 9.83
CA LEU A 91 -4.34 -10.77 9.65
C LEU A 91 -4.98 -11.60 10.77
N LYS A 92 -4.39 -12.76 11.07
CA LYS A 92 -4.86 -13.62 12.18
C LYS A 92 -4.82 -12.88 13.53
N LYS A 93 -3.74 -12.16 13.82
CA LYS A 93 -3.61 -11.37 15.07
C LYS A 93 -4.69 -10.30 15.19
N LEU A 94 -5.11 -9.71 14.06
CA LEU A 94 -6.13 -8.68 14.02
C LEU A 94 -7.56 -9.22 13.89
N GLY A 95 -7.73 -10.55 13.77
CA GLY A 95 -9.03 -11.17 13.55
C GLY A 95 -9.63 -10.83 12.18
N GLN A 96 -8.78 -10.53 11.20
CA GLN A 96 -9.20 -10.13 9.86
C GLN A 96 -9.03 -11.27 8.85
N ASN A 97 -9.90 -11.26 7.84
CA ASN A 97 -9.82 -12.15 6.69
C ASN A 97 -9.66 -11.31 5.42
N ALA A 98 -8.57 -11.52 4.70
CA ALA A 98 -8.27 -10.81 3.45
C ALA A 98 -7.41 -11.69 2.54
N SER A 99 -7.43 -11.42 1.25
CA SER A 99 -6.75 -12.22 0.23
C SER A 99 -5.28 -11.82 0.10
N VAL A 100 -4.40 -12.82 -0.01
CA VAL A 100 -3.02 -12.62 -0.44
C VAL A 100 -2.88 -13.21 -1.84
N ILE A 101 -2.60 -12.36 -2.82
CA ILE A 101 -2.64 -12.68 -4.24
C ILE A 101 -1.27 -12.49 -4.91
N LYS A 102 -1.07 -13.12 -6.06
CA LYS A 102 0.17 -12.99 -6.87
C LYS A 102 0.01 -12.10 -8.10
N LYS A 103 -1.21 -11.79 -8.47
CA LYS A 103 -1.56 -10.86 -9.57
C LYS A 103 -2.91 -10.21 -9.30
N PRO A 104 -3.14 -8.97 -9.78
CA PRO A 104 -4.46 -8.35 -9.67
C PRO A 104 -5.50 -9.21 -10.38
N SER A 105 -6.69 -9.33 -9.79
CA SER A 105 -7.78 -10.15 -10.32
C SER A 105 -9.08 -9.37 -10.56
N ARG A 106 -9.10 -8.10 -10.20
CA ARG A 106 -10.26 -7.21 -10.30
C ARG A 106 -9.83 -5.75 -10.41
N GLU A 107 -10.79 -4.83 -10.43
CA GLU A 107 -10.56 -3.40 -10.29
C GLU A 107 -10.64 -2.97 -8.82
N TYR A 108 -9.97 -1.87 -8.48
CA TYR A 108 -9.81 -1.35 -7.12
C TYR A 108 -10.17 0.13 -7.06
N ASP A 109 -10.70 0.57 -5.93
CA ASP A 109 -10.96 1.99 -5.67
C ASP A 109 -9.70 2.72 -5.19
N LEU A 110 -8.78 1.99 -4.57
CA LEU A 110 -7.52 2.51 -4.06
C LEU A 110 -6.41 1.47 -4.26
N ILE A 111 -5.30 1.90 -4.82
CA ILE A 111 -4.11 1.08 -4.99
C ILE A 111 -2.94 1.77 -4.30
N PHE A 112 -2.32 1.08 -3.35
CA PHE A 112 -1.01 1.45 -2.81
C PHE A 112 0.08 0.70 -3.58
N ALA A 113 1.10 1.41 -4.05
CA ALA A 113 2.28 0.85 -4.70
C ALA A 113 3.54 1.38 -4.00
N ASP A 114 4.21 0.52 -3.26
CA ASP A 114 5.47 0.80 -2.55
C ASP A 114 6.57 -0.15 -3.03
N PRO A 115 7.00 -0.03 -4.30
CA PRO A 115 8.00 -0.90 -4.89
C PRO A 115 9.37 -0.72 -4.24
N PRO A 116 10.26 -1.74 -4.30
CA PRO A 116 11.61 -1.63 -3.78
C PRO A 116 12.40 -0.54 -4.53
N TYR A 117 12.97 0.43 -3.81
CA TYR A 117 13.61 1.60 -4.38
C TYR A 117 14.80 1.33 -5.31
N PRO A 118 15.65 0.31 -5.08
CA PRO A 118 16.71 -0.01 -6.03
C PRO A 118 16.20 -0.43 -7.42
N ASN A 119 14.96 -0.95 -7.48
CA ASN A 119 14.27 -1.29 -8.72
C ASN A 119 12.78 -0.96 -8.57
N PRO A 120 12.35 0.28 -8.85
CA PRO A 120 10.99 0.75 -8.57
C PRO A 120 9.90 0.18 -9.48
N GLN A 121 10.24 -0.69 -10.44
CA GLN A 121 9.30 -1.46 -11.27
C GLN A 121 8.16 -0.62 -11.87
N TYR A 122 8.49 0.56 -12.42
CA TYR A 122 7.48 1.50 -12.91
C TYR A 122 6.58 0.94 -14.00
N ASP A 123 7.10 0.04 -14.85
CA ASP A 123 6.27 -0.66 -15.86
C ASP A 123 5.16 -1.48 -15.19
N PHE A 124 5.49 -2.16 -14.10
CA PHE A 124 4.49 -2.89 -13.34
C PHE A 124 3.53 -1.96 -12.61
N CYS A 125 4.00 -0.83 -12.08
CA CYS A 125 3.13 0.20 -11.52
C CYS A 125 2.15 0.74 -12.57
N ALA A 126 2.57 0.92 -13.83
CA ALA A 126 1.69 1.30 -14.93
C ALA A 126 0.64 0.22 -15.24
N VAL A 127 0.99 -1.07 -15.15
CA VAL A 127 0.02 -2.17 -15.27
C VAL A 127 -0.99 -2.11 -14.12
N LEU A 128 -0.53 -1.92 -12.87
CA LEU A 128 -1.39 -1.81 -11.69
C LEU A 128 -2.38 -0.65 -11.81
N SER A 129 -1.94 0.50 -12.32
CA SER A 129 -2.79 1.68 -12.46
C SER A 129 -4.00 1.47 -13.38
N ARG A 130 -3.92 0.53 -14.33
CA ARG A 130 -5.04 0.16 -15.22
C ARG A 130 -6.17 -0.54 -14.48
N HIS A 131 -5.86 -1.22 -13.36
CA HIS A 131 -6.83 -1.86 -12.48
C HIS A 131 -7.54 -0.89 -11.53
N LEU A 132 -7.31 0.42 -11.65
CA LEU A 132 -7.97 1.41 -10.84
C LEU A 132 -9.36 1.76 -11.40
N ASN A 133 -10.40 1.79 -10.55
CA ASN A 133 -11.72 2.28 -10.89
C ASN A 133 -11.69 3.77 -11.26
N LYS A 134 -12.63 4.22 -12.08
CA LYS A 134 -12.81 5.65 -12.36
C LYS A 134 -13.04 6.43 -11.07
N GLY A 135 -12.33 7.53 -10.89
CA GLY A 135 -12.33 8.33 -9.68
C GLY A 135 -11.55 7.73 -8.50
N GLY A 136 -10.98 6.54 -8.66
CA GLY A 136 -10.13 5.88 -7.65
C GLY A 136 -8.77 6.55 -7.51
N TYR A 137 -8.03 6.15 -6.48
CA TYR A 137 -6.74 6.74 -6.13
C TYR A 137 -5.60 5.75 -6.28
N PHE A 138 -4.49 6.20 -6.87
CA PHE A 138 -3.24 5.47 -6.97
C PHE A 138 -2.17 6.19 -6.15
N VAL A 139 -1.65 5.52 -5.13
CA VAL A 139 -0.60 6.05 -4.25
C VAL A 139 0.71 5.36 -4.59
N LEU A 140 1.69 6.13 -5.04
CA LEU A 140 3.01 5.63 -5.37
C LEU A 140 4.05 6.18 -4.41
N SER A 141 4.77 5.29 -3.74
CA SER A 141 6.02 5.58 -3.05
C SER A 141 7.18 5.31 -4.00
N HIS A 142 8.10 6.24 -4.12
CA HIS A 142 9.24 6.08 -5.02
C HIS A 142 10.49 6.78 -4.49
N PRO A 143 11.70 6.39 -4.94
CA PRO A 143 12.94 7.09 -4.61
C PRO A 143 12.96 8.49 -5.24
N VAL A 144 13.85 9.35 -4.75
CA VAL A 144 14.03 10.70 -5.33
C VAL A 144 14.44 10.63 -6.81
N VAL A 145 15.20 9.62 -7.16
CA VAL A 145 15.62 9.30 -8.53
C VAL A 145 15.69 7.78 -8.71
N PRO A 146 15.32 7.22 -9.86
CA PRO A 146 14.69 7.87 -11.02
C PRO A 146 13.25 8.30 -10.75
N LEU A 147 12.79 9.36 -11.44
CA LEU A 147 11.39 9.78 -11.37
C LEU A 147 10.47 8.77 -12.05
N PRO A 148 9.25 8.57 -11.54
CA PRO A 148 8.25 7.75 -12.22
C PRO A 148 7.82 8.39 -13.54
N PRO A 149 7.42 7.58 -14.55
CA PRO A 149 6.81 8.10 -15.76
C PRO A 149 5.42 8.68 -15.49
N GLU A 150 4.84 9.33 -16.47
CA GLU A 150 3.42 9.67 -16.44
C GLU A 150 2.59 8.38 -16.57
N PHE A 151 1.49 8.31 -15.82
CA PHE A 151 0.54 7.21 -15.89
C PHE A 151 -0.68 7.65 -16.67
N GLU A 152 -0.99 6.94 -17.75
CA GLU A 152 -2.11 7.25 -18.63
C GLU A 152 -3.45 7.30 -17.87
N GLY A 153 -4.20 8.37 -18.07
CA GLY A 153 -5.52 8.57 -17.45
C GLY A 153 -5.49 8.87 -15.95
N LEU A 154 -4.32 9.11 -15.38
CA LEU A 154 -4.16 9.54 -13.99
C LEU A 154 -3.77 11.02 -13.91
N GLU A 155 -4.43 11.76 -13.02
CA GLU A 155 -4.09 13.12 -12.65
C GLU A 155 -3.32 13.13 -11.33
N LEU A 156 -2.17 13.80 -11.30
CA LEU A 156 -1.38 13.98 -10.07
C LEU A 156 -2.05 15.02 -9.16
N ILE A 157 -2.52 14.57 -7.99
CA ILE A 157 -3.21 15.44 -7.02
C ILE A 157 -2.36 15.79 -5.80
N SER A 158 -1.27 15.07 -5.55
CA SER A 158 -0.33 15.37 -4.47
C SER A 158 1.05 14.81 -4.81
N ASP A 159 2.09 15.61 -4.53
CA ASP A 159 3.50 15.24 -4.63
C ASP A 159 4.23 15.75 -3.39
N LYS A 160 4.70 14.83 -2.55
CA LYS A 160 5.41 15.19 -1.31
C LYS A 160 6.71 14.43 -1.19
N LYS A 161 7.79 15.18 -0.94
CA LYS A 161 9.12 14.63 -0.68
C LYS A 161 9.36 14.49 0.81
N TYR A 162 9.88 13.33 1.18
CA TYR A 162 10.42 13.02 2.52
C TYR A 162 11.92 12.75 2.41
N ALA A 163 12.60 12.48 3.53
CA ALA A 163 14.06 12.36 3.56
C ALA A 163 14.62 11.39 2.50
N ALA A 164 14.01 10.23 2.34
CA ALA A 164 14.49 9.19 1.42
C ALA A 164 13.44 8.73 0.39
N ALA A 165 12.23 9.29 0.42
CA ALA A 165 11.10 8.86 -0.37
C ALA A 165 10.31 10.04 -0.91
N CYS A 166 9.64 9.83 -2.02
CA CYS A 166 8.57 10.71 -2.51
C CYS A 166 7.26 9.94 -2.51
N ILE A 167 6.18 10.59 -2.11
CA ILE A 167 4.83 10.03 -2.16
C ILE A 167 4.02 10.85 -3.14
N LYS A 168 3.61 10.20 -4.21
CA LYS A 168 2.69 10.75 -5.21
C LYS A 168 1.32 10.14 -5.06
N ILE A 169 0.29 10.96 -5.08
CA ILE A 169 -1.10 10.51 -5.09
C ILE A 169 -1.71 10.98 -6.39
N TYR A 170 -2.24 10.05 -7.14
CA TYR A 170 -2.95 10.29 -8.39
C TYR A 170 -4.42 9.93 -8.23
N GLN A 171 -5.27 10.55 -9.03
CA GLN A 171 -6.67 10.17 -9.18
C GLN A 171 -6.97 9.78 -10.62
N LYS A 172 -7.67 8.68 -10.83
CA LYS A 172 -8.13 8.29 -12.17
C LYS A 172 -9.29 9.19 -12.61
N ASN A 173 -9.21 9.72 -13.81
CA ASN A 173 -10.22 10.60 -14.35
C ASN A 173 -11.63 9.98 -14.26
N LYS A 174 -12.61 10.76 -13.81
CA LYS A 174 -14.01 10.31 -13.65
C LYS A 174 -14.76 10.19 -14.97
N MET A 175 -14.32 10.91 -15.99
CA MET A 175 -14.97 10.93 -17.31
C MET A 175 -14.05 10.37 -18.40
N ASN A 176 -14.58 9.47 -19.22
CA ASN A 176 -14.10 9.33 -20.59
C ASN A 176 -14.73 10.48 -21.39
N ARG A 177 -13.93 11.38 -21.90
CA ARG A 177 -14.37 12.14 -23.06
C ARG A 177 -14.14 11.33 -24.31
#